data_2ea1c2a9df9e404a40dd7868821abbb8
#
_entry.id   2ea1c2a9df9e404a40dd7868821abbb8
#
_cell.length_a   1.000
_cell.length_b   1.000
_cell.length_c   1.000
_cell.angle_alpha   90.00
_cell.angle_beta   90.00
_cell.angle_gamma   90.00
#
_symmetry.space_group_name_H-M   'P 1'
#
loop_
_entity.id
_entity.type
_entity.pdbx_description
1 polymer ?
#
loop_
_entity_poly.entity_id
_entity_poly.type
_entity_poly.pdbx_seq_one_letter_code
_entity_poly.pdbx_strand_id
1 'polypeptide(L)'
;MGLFVAGVNPRRPVFPSASQHLADAAARRALLGAVSGHRSLSEGLLVAADGRLELYAVADEGCDAYDIAAGLFGAVAEGEVAGALYFAEGIDVASHLFAALCGLDEFARGSREGALLPGECDGLADAGELSQPGGRGALGAPGLPDALAACWARALSEARKAAMLGDALTRLAAAASGLSSALSAADASASTAALAETAVELARRVFGHLERRCVLAAGAGDFSLALAGAFLGASVERFQVLGDGDCEEAARVLGAPMADPQLLSALLVDADIVLAESAVEGTSLDRRLMKGVVRLRRGRPMLLVDASADGSLIDHRVASLDGVFLYTVADLAAITRDAPWARLGTDDARERLFADAVRTFALQTG
;
A
#
# COMPACT_ATOMS: atom_id res chain seq x y z
N MET A 1 -3.98 35.66 -6.41
CA MET A 1 -3.34 34.46 -7.02
C MET A 1 -4.21 33.26 -6.68
N GLY A 2 -4.70 32.51 -7.70
CA GLY A 2 -5.61 31.38 -7.54
C GLY A 2 -4.96 30.06 -7.92
N LEU A 3 -4.89 29.10 -6.98
CA LEU A 3 -4.54 27.73 -7.26
C LEU A 3 -5.71 27.06 -8.00
N PHE A 4 -5.42 26.38 -9.11
CA PHE A 4 -6.42 25.63 -9.87
C PHE A 4 -5.88 24.30 -10.38
N VAL A 5 -6.78 23.39 -10.70
CA VAL A 5 -6.51 22.19 -11.49
C VAL A 5 -7.45 22.17 -12.71
N ALA A 6 -6.88 21.87 -13.85
CA ALA A 6 -7.62 21.61 -15.07
C ALA A 6 -7.15 20.27 -15.65
N GLY A 7 -8.08 19.45 -16.12
CA GLY A 7 -7.74 18.17 -16.69
C GLY A 7 -8.66 17.77 -17.83
N VAL A 8 -8.16 16.91 -18.71
CA VAL A 8 -8.96 16.35 -19.81
C VAL A 8 -9.68 15.10 -19.32
N ASN A 9 -10.98 15.07 -19.49
CA ASN A 9 -11.80 13.92 -19.13
C ASN A 9 -11.46 12.71 -20.02
N PRO A 10 -10.99 11.59 -19.46
CA PRO A 10 -10.56 10.42 -20.24
C PRO A 10 -11.69 9.75 -21.03
N ARG A 11 -12.95 10.03 -20.67
CA ARG A 11 -14.13 9.52 -21.38
C ARG A 11 -14.55 10.37 -22.59
N ARG A 12 -13.82 11.45 -22.88
CA ARG A 12 -14.10 12.32 -24.02
C ARG A 12 -13.26 11.97 -25.25
N PRO A 13 -13.77 12.14 -26.48
CA PRO A 13 -13.07 11.77 -27.71
C PRO A 13 -11.71 12.45 -27.92
N VAL A 14 -11.52 13.63 -27.34
CA VAL A 14 -10.27 14.40 -27.41
C VAL A 14 -9.12 13.77 -26.64
N PHE A 15 -9.45 12.96 -25.63
CA PHE A 15 -8.47 12.41 -24.71
C PHE A 15 -7.40 11.50 -25.35
N PRO A 16 -7.71 10.60 -26.31
CA PRO A 16 -6.70 9.74 -26.93
C PRO A 16 -5.55 10.51 -27.57
N SER A 17 -5.83 11.64 -28.26
CA SER A 17 -4.81 12.48 -28.87
C SER A 17 -3.93 13.17 -27.80
N ALA A 18 -4.56 13.73 -26.77
CA ALA A 18 -3.87 14.36 -25.66
C ALA A 18 -2.99 13.38 -24.90
N SER A 19 -3.50 12.17 -24.61
CA SER A 19 -2.74 11.13 -23.87
C SER A 19 -1.54 10.62 -24.67
N GLN A 20 -1.66 10.44 -25.98
CA GLN A 20 -0.55 10.05 -26.84
C GLN A 20 0.58 11.09 -26.85
N HIS A 21 0.24 12.37 -26.94
CA HIS A 21 1.23 13.45 -26.86
C HIS A 21 1.97 13.49 -25.53
N LEU A 22 1.31 13.14 -24.45
CA LEU A 22 1.93 13.19 -23.12
C LEU A 22 2.63 11.89 -22.70
N ALA A 23 2.43 10.79 -23.40
CA ALA A 23 3.32 9.65 -23.34
C ALA A 23 4.74 10.01 -23.80
N ASP A 24 4.87 10.96 -24.73
CA ASP A 24 6.18 11.46 -25.19
C ASP A 24 6.77 12.49 -24.18
N ALA A 25 7.98 12.20 -23.71
CA ALA A 25 8.73 13.08 -22.82
C ALA A 25 9.08 14.45 -23.45
N ALA A 26 9.21 14.51 -24.79
CA ALA A 26 9.47 15.76 -25.48
C ALA A 26 8.22 16.64 -25.52
N ALA A 27 7.05 16.06 -25.78
CA ALA A 27 5.78 16.78 -25.77
C ALA A 27 5.42 17.28 -24.35
N ARG A 28 5.64 16.49 -23.31
CA ARG A 28 5.48 16.95 -21.91
C ARG A 28 6.37 18.14 -21.59
N ARG A 29 7.64 18.08 -22.01
CA ARG A 29 8.57 19.21 -21.81
C ARG A 29 8.15 20.46 -22.60
N ALA A 30 7.65 20.28 -23.81
CA ALA A 30 7.15 21.40 -24.62
C ALA A 30 5.92 22.04 -23.96
N LEU A 31 4.96 21.25 -23.47
CA LEU A 31 3.78 21.76 -22.76
C LEU A 31 4.17 22.42 -21.44
N LEU A 32 5.08 21.82 -20.65
CA LEU A 32 5.59 22.44 -19.43
C LEU A 32 6.37 23.73 -19.76
N GLY A 33 7.07 23.78 -20.89
CA GLY A 33 7.68 25.00 -21.43
C GLY A 33 6.64 26.07 -21.78
N ALA A 34 5.52 25.70 -22.39
CA ALA A 34 4.41 26.61 -22.65
C ALA A 34 3.78 27.15 -21.36
N VAL A 35 3.61 26.29 -20.36
CA VAL A 35 3.14 26.67 -19.01
C VAL A 35 4.13 27.65 -18.37
N SER A 36 5.44 27.35 -18.41
CA SER A 36 6.48 28.22 -17.83
C SER A 36 6.65 29.55 -18.55
N GLY A 37 6.35 29.61 -19.85
CA GLY A 37 6.37 30.83 -20.65
C GLY A 37 5.08 31.65 -20.55
N HIS A 38 4.03 31.15 -19.88
CA HIS A 38 2.76 31.85 -19.80
C HIS A 38 2.82 32.97 -18.76
N ARG A 39 2.59 34.23 -19.21
CA ARG A 39 2.81 35.43 -18.39
C ARG A 39 1.90 35.55 -17.17
N SER A 40 0.77 34.85 -17.18
CA SER A 40 -0.24 34.89 -16.12
C SER A 40 -0.19 33.65 -15.20
N LEU A 41 0.82 32.79 -15.32
CA LEU A 41 1.05 31.65 -14.47
C LEU A 41 2.35 31.82 -13.68
N SER A 42 2.27 31.77 -12.36
CA SER A 42 3.44 31.84 -11.49
C SER A 42 3.98 30.47 -11.09
N GLU A 43 3.12 29.45 -11.06
CA GLU A 43 3.47 28.07 -10.74
C GLU A 43 2.77 27.12 -11.70
N GLY A 44 3.39 25.97 -11.99
CA GLY A 44 2.79 24.97 -12.88
C GLY A 44 3.39 23.60 -12.72
N LEU A 45 2.50 22.58 -12.69
CA LEU A 45 2.80 21.17 -12.55
C LEU A 45 1.90 20.36 -13.47
N LEU A 46 2.48 19.48 -14.29
CA LEU A 46 1.75 18.67 -15.25
C LEU A 46 1.81 17.20 -14.84
N VAL A 47 0.65 16.61 -14.58
CA VAL A 47 0.51 15.18 -14.18
C VAL A 47 -0.11 14.40 -15.32
N ALA A 48 0.53 13.29 -15.70
CA ALA A 48 -0.02 12.32 -16.64
C ALA A 48 0.05 10.92 -15.99
N ALA A 49 -1.08 10.36 -15.64
CA ALA A 49 -1.19 9.07 -14.96
C ALA A 49 -2.58 8.46 -15.17
N ASP A 50 -2.65 7.16 -15.39
CA ASP A 50 -3.87 6.35 -15.31
C ASP A 50 -5.07 6.92 -16.08
N GLY A 51 -4.84 7.35 -17.30
CA GLY A 51 -5.87 8.02 -18.09
C GLY A 51 -6.17 9.45 -17.64
N ARG A 52 -5.30 10.11 -16.89
CA ARG A 52 -5.39 11.51 -16.47
C ARG A 52 -4.35 12.35 -17.18
N LEU A 53 -4.76 13.54 -17.51
CA LEU A 53 -3.89 14.62 -17.93
C LEU A 53 -4.34 15.86 -17.20
N GLU A 54 -3.57 16.30 -16.24
CA GLU A 54 -3.93 17.37 -15.32
C GLU A 54 -2.84 18.43 -15.24
N LEU A 55 -3.23 19.68 -15.34
CA LEU A 55 -2.41 20.85 -15.04
C LEU A 55 -2.83 21.41 -13.68
N TYR A 56 -1.93 21.38 -12.71
CA TYR A 56 -2.04 22.13 -11.46
C TYR A 56 -1.22 23.39 -11.59
N ALA A 57 -1.83 24.53 -11.39
CA ALA A 57 -1.13 25.80 -11.58
C ALA A 57 -1.67 26.92 -10.69
N VAL A 58 -0.90 28.00 -10.60
CA VAL A 58 -1.29 29.23 -9.90
C VAL A 58 -1.39 30.35 -10.91
N ALA A 59 -2.59 30.87 -11.09
CA ALA A 59 -2.85 32.01 -11.95
C ALA A 59 -2.73 33.34 -11.17
N ASP A 60 -2.30 34.37 -11.88
CA ASP A 60 -2.28 35.73 -11.37
C ASP A 60 -3.68 36.26 -11.13
N GLU A 61 -3.79 37.22 -10.22
CA GLU A 61 -5.06 37.82 -9.82
C GLU A 61 -5.72 38.54 -11.01
N GLY A 62 -6.99 38.25 -11.23
CA GLY A 62 -7.77 38.84 -12.33
C GLY A 62 -7.65 38.14 -13.68
N CYS A 63 -6.90 37.04 -13.79
CA CYS A 63 -6.86 36.22 -14.98
C CYS A 63 -7.91 35.11 -14.91
N ASP A 64 -8.51 34.75 -16.06
CA ASP A 64 -9.40 33.59 -16.16
C ASP A 64 -8.56 32.33 -16.30
N ALA A 65 -8.48 31.55 -15.20
CA ALA A 65 -7.67 30.34 -15.13
C ALA A 65 -8.23 29.22 -16.04
N TYR A 66 -9.55 29.22 -16.27
CA TYR A 66 -10.18 28.25 -17.18
C TYR A 66 -9.78 28.52 -18.63
N ASP A 67 -9.83 29.79 -19.07
CA ASP A 67 -9.43 30.17 -20.43
C ASP A 67 -7.96 29.90 -20.69
N ILE A 68 -7.10 30.13 -19.70
CA ILE A 68 -5.66 29.81 -19.77
C ILE A 68 -5.48 28.29 -19.96
N ALA A 69 -6.13 27.48 -19.13
CA ALA A 69 -6.06 26.02 -19.23
C ALA A 69 -6.59 25.52 -20.58
N ALA A 70 -7.74 26.03 -21.04
CA ALA A 70 -8.33 25.66 -22.32
C ALA A 70 -7.41 25.98 -23.51
N GLY A 71 -6.72 27.12 -23.47
CA GLY A 71 -5.72 27.49 -24.48
C GLY A 71 -4.50 26.58 -24.50
N LEU A 72 -3.96 26.21 -23.32
CA LEU A 72 -2.81 25.32 -23.18
C LEU A 72 -3.14 23.89 -23.64
N PHE A 73 -4.27 23.35 -23.23
CA PHE A 73 -4.72 22.03 -23.65
C PHE A 73 -5.14 21.98 -25.12
N GLY A 74 -5.75 23.06 -25.65
CA GLY A 74 -6.12 23.17 -27.06
C GLY A 74 -4.93 23.13 -28.00
N ALA A 75 -3.79 23.68 -27.59
CA ALA A 75 -2.54 23.62 -28.34
C ALA A 75 -1.95 22.20 -28.45
N VAL A 76 -2.32 21.30 -27.51
CA VAL A 76 -1.84 19.90 -27.48
C VAL A 76 -2.82 18.96 -28.17
N ALA A 77 -4.13 19.21 -28.06
CA ALA A 77 -5.16 18.30 -28.51
C ALA A 77 -5.58 18.48 -29.98
N GLU A 78 -4.98 19.43 -30.70
CA GLU A 78 -5.31 19.77 -32.10
C GLU A 78 -6.83 19.97 -32.35
N GLY A 79 -7.57 20.47 -31.33
CA GLY A 79 -9.02 20.65 -31.41
C GLY A 79 -9.62 21.45 -30.27
N GLU A 80 -10.95 21.63 -30.31
CA GLU A 80 -11.70 22.36 -29.29
C GLU A 80 -11.82 21.51 -28.02
N VAL A 81 -11.12 21.91 -26.95
CA VAL A 81 -10.97 21.18 -25.68
C VAL A 81 -11.90 21.74 -24.60
N ALA A 82 -12.40 22.97 -24.74
CA ALA A 82 -13.15 23.67 -23.69
C ALA A 82 -14.29 22.85 -23.08
N GLY A 83 -15.10 22.16 -23.90
CA GLY A 83 -16.17 21.30 -23.41
C GLY A 83 -15.75 19.93 -22.85
N ALA A 84 -14.45 19.60 -22.88
CA ALA A 84 -13.93 18.32 -22.42
C ALA A 84 -13.08 18.45 -21.14
N LEU A 85 -12.79 19.70 -20.71
CA LEU A 85 -12.05 19.95 -19.47
C LEU A 85 -12.95 19.81 -18.26
N TYR A 86 -12.42 19.22 -17.19
CA TYR A 86 -12.90 19.46 -15.84
C TYR A 86 -11.97 20.48 -15.17
N PHE A 87 -12.51 21.21 -14.19
CA PHE A 87 -11.83 22.32 -13.60
C PHE A 87 -12.23 22.48 -12.13
N ALA A 88 -11.23 22.80 -11.26
CA ALA A 88 -11.49 23.14 -9.87
C ALA A 88 -10.49 24.20 -9.40
N GLU A 89 -10.88 25.00 -8.40
CA GLU A 89 -10.08 26.08 -7.82
C GLU A 89 -10.01 26.00 -6.31
N GLY A 90 -9.01 26.65 -5.74
CA GLY A 90 -8.86 26.80 -4.30
C GLY A 90 -8.73 25.46 -3.57
N ILE A 91 -9.55 25.27 -2.54
CA ILE A 91 -9.53 24.04 -1.72
C ILE A 91 -9.97 22.79 -2.50
N ASP A 92 -10.80 22.96 -3.54
CA ASP A 92 -11.29 21.86 -4.34
C ASP A 92 -10.17 21.20 -5.16
N VAL A 93 -9.07 21.92 -5.41
CA VAL A 93 -7.83 21.36 -6.02
C VAL A 93 -7.24 20.28 -5.12
N ALA A 94 -7.12 20.56 -3.83
CA ALA A 94 -6.60 19.59 -2.87
C ALA A 94 -7.58 18.42 -2.69
N SER A 95 -8.88 18.71 -2.61
CA SER A 95 -9.92 17.68 -2.52
C SER A 95 -9.88 16.74 -3.72
N HIS A 96 -9.72 17.28 -4.94
CA HIS A 96 -9.58 16.48 -6.17
C HIS A 96 -8.35 15.56 -6.12
N LEU A 97 -7.16 16.12 -5.84
CA LEU A 97 -5.91 15.35 -5.78
C LEU A 97 -5.96 14.28 -4.70
N PHE A 98 -6.45 14.61 -3.50
CA PHE A 98 -6.50 13.69 -2.38
C PHE A 98 -7.52 12.57 -2.61
N ALA A 99 -8.67 12.87 -3.21
CA ALA A 99 -9.64 11.85 -3.63
C ALA A 99 -9.01 10.88 -4.65
N ALA A 100 -8.23 11.40 -5.60
CA ALA A 100 -7.52 10.59 -6.57
C ALA A 100 -6.48 9.67 -5.91
N LEU A 101 -5.66 10.19 -4.98
CA LEU A 101 -4.69 9.42 -4.22
C LEU A 101 -5.33 8.33 -3.34
N CYS A 102 -6.51 8.61 -2.80
CA CYS A 102 -7.27 7.64 -2.00
C CYS A 102 -8.05 6.63 -2.87
N GLY A 103 -8.11 6.81 -4.19
CA GLY A 103 -8.93 5.99 -5.09
C GLY A 103 -10.43 6.20 -4.88
N LEU A 104 -10.84 7.38 -4.38
CA LEU A 104 -12.22 7.75 -4.09
C LEU A 104 -12.85 8.58 -5.20
N ASP A 105 -12.07 9.04 -6.18
CA ASP A 105 -12.58 9.83 -7.28
C ASP A 105 -13.37 9.01 -8.32
N GLU A 106 -14.13 9.69 -9.17
CA GLU A 106 -14.97 9.06 -10.17
C GLU A 106 -14.18 8.29 -11.24
N PHE A 107 -12.93 8.68 -11.52
CA PHE A 107 -12.08 8.01 -12.49
C PHE A 107 -11.54 6.69 -11.95
N ALA A 108 -11.15 6.63 -10.68
CA ALA A 108 -10.71 5.41 -10.02
C ALA A 108 -11.85 4.39 -9.88
N ARG A 109 -13.07 4.85 -9.60
CA ARG A 109 -14.26 3.97 -9.49
C ARG A 109 -14.63 3.34 -10.84
N GLY A 110 -14.49 4.06 -11.95
CA GLY A 110 -14.78 3.53 -13.29
C GLY A 110 -13.74 2.54 -13.83
N SER A 111 -12.50 2.59 -13.33
CA SER A 111 -11.43 1.67 -13.73
C SER A 111 -11.55 0.28 -13.10
N ARG A 112 -12.35 0.14 -12.02
CA ARG A 112 -12.62 -1.16 -11.38
C ARG A 112 -13.60 -2.03 -12.16
N GLU A 113 -14.40 -1.47 -13.08
CA GLU A 113 -15.38 -2.21 -13.89
C GLU A 113 -14.91 -2.57 -15.31
N GLY A 114 -13.79 -2.00 -15.77
CA GLY A 114 -13.19 -2.30 -17.07
C GLY A 114 -11.68 -2.45 -16.94
N ALA A 115 -11.19 -3.70 -17.03
CA ALA A 115 -9.78 -3.98 -17.05
C ALA A 115 -9.08 -3.16 -18.15
N LEU A 116 -8.30 -2.16 -17.77
CA LEU A 116 -7.31 -1.55 -18.64
C LEU A 116 -6.29 -2.64 -18.96
N LEU A 117 -6.10 -2.88 -20.25
CA LEU A 117 -5.20 -3.91 -20.77
C LEU A 117 -3.77 -3.70 -20.21
N PRO A 118 -3.08 -4.75 -19.75
CA PRO A 118 -1.69 -4.67 -19.36
C PRO A 118 -0.85 -4.49 -20.63
N GLY A 119 -0.38 -3.31 -20.92
CA GLY A 119 0.41 -3.02 -22.10
C GLY A 119 0.89 -1.58 -22.26
N GLU A 120 0.29 -0.62 -21.56
CA GLU A 120 0.63 0.80 -21.78
C GLU A 120 1.69 1.35 -20.83
N CYS A 121 2.23 0.55 -19.92
CA CYS A 121 3.33 0.96 -19.01
C CYS A 121 4.73 0.55 -19.50
N ASP A 122 4.87 -0.18 -20.60
CA ASP A 122 6.16 -0.70 -21.08
C ASP A 122 7.13 0.36 -21.64
N GLY A 123 6.69 1.61 -21.81
CA GLY A 123 7.56 2.73 -22.20
C GLY A 123 8.33 3.37 -21.04
N LEU A 124 8.26 2.87 -19.82
CA LEU A 124 8.78 3.50 -18.59
C LEU A 124 10.08 2.87 -18.05
N ALA A 125 10.69 1.94 -18.78
CA ALA A 125 11.85 1.17 -18.31
C ALA A 125 13.20 1.91 -18.34
N ASP A 126 13.26 3.17 -18.76
CA ASP A 126 14.53 3.90 -18.91
C ASP A 126 14.66 5.11 -17.99
N ALA A 127 14.42 4.91 -16.71
CA ALA A 127 14.82 5.86 -15.66
C ALA A 127 15.82 5.17 -14.74
N GLY A 128 17.13 5.38 -15.08
CA GLY A 128 18.24 4.89 -14.30
C GLY A 128 18.16 5.27 -12.82
N GLU A 129 18.52 4.28 -12.01
CA GLU A 129 19.02 4.35 -10.64
C GLU A 129 18.42 5.44 -9.72
N LEU A 130 17.25 5.16 -9.15
CA LEU A 130 16.91 5.65 -7.83
C LEU A 130 16.98 4.46 -6.86
N SER A 131 17.94 4.57 -5.94
CA SER A 131 18.23 3.61 -4.88
C SER A 131 16.96 3.06 -4.25
N GLN A 132 16.85 1.74 -4.23
CA GLN A 132 15.78 1.00 -3.56
C GLN A 132 15.83 1.25 -2.05
N PRO A 133 14.73 1.65 -1.41
CA PRO A 133 14.52 1.28 -0.02
C PRO A 133 13.96 -0.15 0.01
N GLY A 134 14.48 -0.95 0.93
CA GLY A 134 14.37 -2.38 1.00
C GLY A 134 12.99 -3.01 0.86
N GLY A 135 13.01 -4.20 0.25
CA GLY A 135 12.11 -5.30 0.52
C GLY A 135 10.63 -5.10 0.20
N ARG A 136 10.25 -4.97 -1.10
CA ARG A 136 8.87 -5.22 -1.50
C ARG A 136 8.72 -6.69 -1.87
N GLY A 137 8.12 -7.46 -0.96
CA GLY A 137 7.56 -8.77 -1.29
C GLY A 137 6.53 -8.61 -2.42
N ALA A 138 6.59 -9.51 -3.40
CA ALA A 138 5.76 -9.53 -4.59
C ALA A 138 4.27 -9.78 -4.24
N LEU A 139 3.55 -8.73 -3.90
CA LEU A 139 2.10 -8.71 -3.78
C LEU A 139 1.55 -7.75 -4.83
N GLY A 140 1.18 -8.29 -5.99
CA GLY A 140 0.36 -7.62 -6.99
C GLY A 140 1.03 -6.51 -7.81
N ALA A 141 0.50 -6.23 -8.99
CA ALA A 141 0.81 -5.00 -9.72
C ALA A 141 0.49 -3.77 -8.84
N PRO A 142 1.29 -2.67 -8.92
CA PRO A 142 1.05 -1.48 -8.13
C PRO A 142 -0.40 -1.02 -8.34
N GLY A 143 -1.12 -0.80 -7.24
CA GLY A 143 -2.50 -0.29 -7.29
C GLY A 143 -2.54 1.11 -7.91
N LEU A 144 -3.72 1.51 -8.41
CA LEU A 144 -3.94 2.83 -9.02
C LEU A 144 -3.34 4.00 -8.20
N PRO A 145 -3.49 4.03 -6.84
CA PRO A 145 -2.89 5.06 -6.00
C PRO A 145 -1.36 5.12 -6.05
N ASP A 146 -0.68 3.96 -6.14
CA ASP A 146 0.79 3.91 -6.19
C ASP A 146 1.32 4.45 -7.52
N ALA A 147 0.65 4.13 -8.64
CA ALA A 147 1.00 4.64 -9.95
C ALA A 147 0.83 6.16 -10.02
N LEU A 148 -0.28 6.69 -9.49
CA LEU A 148 -0.52 8.14 -9.42
C LEU A 148 0.53 8.83 -8.54
N ALA A 149 0.86 8.29 -7.38
CA ALA A 149 1.88 8.84 -6.49
C ALA A 149 3.26 8.90 -7.17
N ALA A 150 3.65 7.87 -7.94
CA ALA A 150 4.89 7.85 -8.71
C ALA A 150 4.89 8.90 -9.83
N CYS A 151 3.77 9.04 -10.56
CA CYS A 151 3.64 10.06 -11.61
C CYS A 151 3.64 11.48 -11.03
N TRP A 152 3.00 11.68 -9.88
CA TRP A 152 3.04 12.93 -9.13
C TRP A 152 4.47 13.33 -8.72
N ALA A 153 5.23 12.40 -8.15
CA ALA A 153 6.63 12.64 -7.77
C ALA A 153 7.50 13.01 -8.98
N ARG A 154 7.28 12.37 -10.13
CA ARG A 154 7.95 12.72 -11.39
C ARG A 154 7.59 14.11 -11.85
N ALA A 155 6.31 14.46 -11.89
CA ALA A 155 5.81 15.76 -12.28
C ALA A 155 6.42 16.88 -11.42
N LEU A 156 6.52 16.67 -10.10
CA LEU A 156 7.21 17.59 -9.18
C LEU A 156 8.69 17.78 -9.54
N SER A 157 9.39 16.71 -9.90
CA SER A 157 10.78 16.79 -10.33
C SER A 157 10.94 17.60 -11.62
N GLU A 158 10.03 17.41 -12.59
CA GLU A 158 10.03 18.15 -13.86
C GLU A 158 9.70 19.64 -13.64
N ALA A 159 8.68 19.95 -12.84
CA ALA A 159 8.30 21.33 -12.49
C ALA A 159 9.43 22.06 -11.74
N ARG A 160 10.14 21.37 -10.84
CA ARG A 160 11.29 21.94 -10.13
C ARG A 160 12.44 22.27 -11.09
N LYS A 161 12.73 21.40 -12.07
CA LYS A 161 13.75 21.64 -13.10
C LYS A 161 13.37 22.80 -14.01
N ALA A 162 12.08 23.02 -14.25
CA ALA A 162 11.55 24.14 -15.04
C ALA A 162 11.40 25.45 -14.25
N ALA A 163 11.76 25.47 -12.95
CA ALA A 163 11.57 26.58 -12.02
C ALA A 163 10.11 27.05 -11.90
N MET A 164 9.16 26.11 -12.01
CA MET A 164 7.72 26.35 -11.95
C MET A 164 7.09 25.91 -10.61
N LEU A 165 7.89 25.54 -9.63
CA LEU A 165 7.43 25.10 -8.32
C LEU A 165 7.61 26.22 -7.30
N GLY A 166 6.51 26.86 -6.91
CA GLY A 166 6.46 27.87 -5.87
C GLY A 166 5.81 27.37 -4.58
N ASP A 167 5.37 28.31 -3.75
CA ASP A 167 4.89 27.98 -2.39
C ASP A 167 3.57 27.20 -2.38
N ALA A 168 2.65 27.52 -3.29
CA ALA A 168 1.33 26.87 -3.30
C ALA A 168 1.44 25.41 -3.72
N LEU A 169 2.13 25.13 -4.83
CA LEU A 169 2.36 23.76 -5.30
C LEU A 169 3.28 22.97 -4.36
N THR A 170 4.23 23.65 -3.69
CA THR A 170 5.08 22.98 -2.70
C THR A 170 4.27 22.53 -1.48
N ARG A 171 3.35 23.37 -0.97
CA ARG A 171 2.43 22.97 0.12
C ARG A 171 1.50 21.83 -0.30
N LEU A 172 0.91 21.92 -1.49
CA LEU A 172 0.07 20.85 -2.04
C LEU A 172 0.85 19.53 -2.16
N ALA A 173 2.09 19.60 -2.64
CA ALA A 173 2.97 18.45 -2.77
C ALA A 173 3.34 17.82 -1.42
N ALA A 174 3.62 18.63 -0.42
CA ALA A 174 3.92 18.14 0.93
C ALA A 174 2.71 17.42 1.54
N ALA A 175 1.52 17.99 1.39
CA ALA A 175 0.28 17.38 1.86
C ALA A 175 -0.03 16.06 1.11
N ALA A 176 0.14 16.03 -0.21
CA ALA A 176 -0.03 14.83 -1.02
C ALA A 176 0.95 13.71 -0.64
N SER A 177 2.22 14.06 -0.38
CA SER A 177 3.24 13.10 0.08
C SER A 177 2.92 12.55 1.46
N GLY A 178 2.47 13.40 2.39
CA GLY A 178 2.02 12.97 3.71
C GLY A 178 0.83 12.01 3.63
N LEU A 179 -0.17 12.30 2.81
CA LEU A 179 -1.30 11.42 2.57
C LEU A 179 -0.88 10.09 1.93
N SER A 180 -0.01 10.10 0.92
CA SER A 180 0.51 8.88 0.29
C SER A 180 1.24 7.99 1.30
N SER A 181 2.04 8.58 2.19
CA SER A 181 2.72 7.84 3.26
C SER A 181 1.73 7.21 4.25
N ALA A 182 0.70 7.97 4.64
CA ALA A 182 -0.35 7.48 5.53
C ALA A 182 -1.19 6.35 4.89
N LEU A 183 -1.51 6.47 3.59
CA LEU A 183 -2.19 5.42 2.82
C LEU A 183 -1.37 4.15 2.75
N SER A 184 -0.06 4.25 2.42
CA SER A 184 0.84 3.10 2.36
C SER A 184 0.94 2.39 3.72
N ALA A 185 0.99 3.15 4.82
CA ALA A 185 0.99 2.57 6.17
C ALA A 185 -0.34 1.89 6.51
N ALA A 186 -1.47 2.51 6.13
CA ALA A 186 -2.80 1.94 6.34
C ALA A 186 -3.02 0.66 5.52
N ASP A 187 -2.58 0.65 4.24
CA ASP A 187 -2.70 -0.53 3.38
C ASP A 187 -1.78 -1.67 3.87
N ALA A 188 -0.58 -1.38 4.36
CA ALA A 188 0.30 -2.36 4.97
C ALA A 188 -0.32 -2.97 6.24
N SER A 189 -0.90 -2.13 7.10
CA SER A 189 -1.61 -2.57 8.31
C SER A 189 -2.83 -3.43 7.98
N ALA A 190 -3.65 -3.01 7.01
CA ALA A 190 -4.81 -3.78 6.56
C ALA A 190 -4.42 -5.13 5.94
N SER A 191 -3.32 -5.14 5.16
CA SER A 191 -2.77 -6.38 4.61
C SER A 191 -2.31 -7.33 5.72
N THR A 192 -1.58 -6.84 6.71
CA THR A 192 -1.13 -7.61 7.87
C THR A 192 -2.32 -8.19 8.64
N ALA A 193 -3.36 -7.40 8.90
CA ALA A 193 -4.57 -7.88 9.57
C ALA A 193 -5.29 -8.96 8.76
N ALA A 194 -5.40 -8.80 7.44
CA ALA A 194 -6.04 -9.79 6.57
C ALA A 194 -5.27 -11.12 6.54
N LEU A 195 -3.92 -11.07 6.55
CA LEU A 195 -3.08 -12.27 6.67
C LEU A 195 -3.27 -12.96 8.02
N ALA A 196 -3.37 -12.19 9.10
CA ALA A 196 -3.59 -12.71 10.45
C ALA A 196 -4.97 -13.39 10.58
N GLU A 197 -6.02 -12.79 10.04
CA GLU A 197 -7.35 -13.43 9.96
C GLU A 197 -7.34 -14.72 9.15
N THR A 198 -6.58 -14.76 8.05
CA THR A 198 -6.40 -15.96 7.24
C THR A 198 -5.76 -17.09 8.06
N ALA A 199 -4.73 -16.78 8.85
CA ALA A 199 -4.08 -17.77 9.72
C ALA A 199 -5.05 -18.30 10.80
N VAL A 200 -5.87 -17.44 11.39
CA VAL A 200 -6.92 -17.84 12.36
C VAL A 200 -7.97 -18.75 11.69
N GLU A 201 -8.41 -18.42 10.48
CA GLU A 201 -9.37 -19.24 9.75
C GLU A 201 -8.80 -20.62 9.38
N LEU A 202 -7.53 -20.69 8.99
CA LEU A 202 -6.83 -21.96 8.77
C LEU A 202 -6.75 -22.78 10.05
N ALA A 203 -6.45 -22.14 11.19
CA ALA A 203 -6.46 -22.81 12.47
C ALA A 203 -7.86 -23.36 12.84
N ARG A 204 -8.93 -22.60 12.57
CA ARG A 204 -10.30 -23.09 12.75
C ARG A 204 -10.61 -24.30 11.89
N ARG A 205 -10.14 -24.34 10.65
CA ARG A 205 -10.30 -25.51 9.76
C ARG A 205 -9.57 -26.74 10.27
N VAL A 206 -8.40 -26.57 10.88
CA VAL A 206 -7.59 -27.67 11.42
C VAL A 206 -8.15 -28.17 12.76
N PHE A 207 -8.54 -27.24 13.65
CA PHE A 207 -8.85 -27.57 15.07
C PHE A 207 -10.32 -27.45 15.42
N GLY A 208 -11.12 -26.80 14.60
CA GLY A 208 -12.50 -26.42 14.91
C GLY A 208 -12.56 -25.25 15.89
N HIS A 209 -12.43 -25.56 17.20
CA HIS A 209 -12.46 -24.58 18.29
C HIS A 209 -11.03 -24.20 18.73
N LEU A 210 -10.80 -22.91 19.05
CA LEU A 210 -9.47 -22.39 19.39
C LEU A 210 -9.28 -22.13 20.90
N GLU A 211 -10.32 -22.10 21.70
CA GLU A 211 -10.31 -21.72 23.13
C GLU A 211 -9.32 -22.54 23.97
N ARG A 212 -9.18 -23.82 23.66
CA ARG A 212 -8.28 -24.73 24.40
C ARG A 212 -6.96 -24.99 23.72
N ARG A 213 -6.65 -24.24 22.65
CA ARG A 213 -5.41 -24.42 21.91
C ARG A 213 -4.29 -23.62 22.54
N CYS A 214 -3.08 -24.14 22.42
CA CYS A 214 -1.86 -23.48 22.87
C CYS A 214 -1.14 -22.87 21.69
N VAL A 215 -0.89 -21.57 21.73
CA VAL A 215 -0.08 -20.83 20.75
C VAL A 215 1.30 -20.55 21.35
N LEU A 216 2.34 -20.86 20.60
CA LEU A 216 3.72 -20.53 20.87
C LEU A 216 4.22 -19.55 19.79
N ALA A 217 4.56 -18.32 20.18
CA ALA A 217 5.22 -17.37 19.31
C ALA A 217 6.73 -17.43 19.54
N ALA A 218 7.50 -17.72 18.50
CA ALA A 218 8.95 -17.71 18.49
C ALA A 218 9.44 -16.46 17.73
N GLY A 219 10.04 -15.53 18.48
CA GLY A 219 10.34 -14.19 18.02
C GLY A 219 9.19 -13.19 18.27
N ALA A 220 9.45 -11.91 18.06
CA ALA A 220 8.54 -10.83 18.44
C ALA A 220 8.52 -9.67 17.43
N GLY A 221 8.52 -9.98 16.14
CA GLY A 221 8.36 -8.96 15.10
C GLY A 221 6.90 -8.49 14.96
N ASP A 222 6.70 -7.43 14.19
CA ASP A 222 5.38 -6.78 14.02
C ASP A 222 4.32 -7.73 13.47
N PHE A 223 4.70 -8.64 12.56
CA PHE A 223 3.77 -9.59 11.98
C PHE A 223 3.37 -10.68 12.98
N SER A 224 4.30 -11.21 13.78
CA SER A 224 3.98 -12.14 14.88
C SER A 224 3.06 -11.51 15.91
N LEU A 225 3.25 -10.22 16.22
CA LEU A 225 2.36 -9.49 17.14
C LEU A 225 0.94 -9.36 16.58
N ALA A 226 0.81 -9.08 15.28
CA ALA A 226 -0.48 -9.02 14.62
C ALA A 226 -1.18 -10.40 14.61
N LEU A 227 -0.45 -11.46 14.28
CA LEU A 227 -0.93 -12.85 14.36
C LEU A 227 -1.37 -13.21 15.77
N ALA A 228 -0.53 -12.89 16.75
CA ALA A 228 -0.82 -13.15 18.17
C ALA A 228 -2.10 -12.44 18.62
N GLY A 229 -2.24 -11.15 18.27
CA GLY A 229 -3.45 -10.38 18.55
C GLY A 229 -4.70 -10.99 17.93
N ALA A 230 -4.63 -11.45 16.68
CA ALA A 230 -5.73 -12.11 16.00
C ALA A 230 -6.12 -13.45 16.69
N PHE A 231 -5.14 -14.26 17.11
CA PHE A 231 -5.42 -15.50 17.85
C PHE A 231 -6.00 -15.23 19.23
N LEU A 232 -5.53 -14.20 19.95
CA LEU A 232 -6.14 -13.78 21.22
C LEU A 232 -7.57 -13.29 21.02
N GLY A 233 -7.82 -12.49 19.96
CA GLY A 233 -9.17 -12.07 19.55
C GLY A 233 -10.08 -13.24 19.16
N ALA A 234 -9.51 -14.35 18.71
CA ALA A 234 -10.21 -15.60 18.44
C ALA A 234 -10.39 -16.50 19.69
N SER A 235 -10.20 -15.94 20.88
CA SER A 235 -10.40 -16.57 22.18
C SER A 235 -9.42 -17.71 22.52
N VAL A 236 -8.20 -17.66 22.00
CA VAL A 236 -7.14 -18.57 22.47
C VAL A 236 -6.76 -18.19 23.90
N GLU A 237 -6.85 -19.14 24.82
CA GLU A 237 -6.59 -18.91 26.25
C GLU A 237 -5.13 -19.17 26.67
N ARG A 238 -4.39 -19.97 25.90
CA ARG A 238 -3.03 -20.38 26.23
C ARG A 238 -2.06 -19.83 25.18
N PHE A 239 -1.33 -18.80 25.54
CA PHE A 239 -0.33 -18.14 24.69
C PHE A 239 1.01 -18.07 25.41
N GLN A 240 2.11 -18.36 24.73
CA GLN A 240 3.47 -18.27 25.26
C GLN A 240 4.36 -17.60 24.22
N VAL A 241 5.31 -16.79 24.69
CA VAL A 241 6.31 -16.13 23.84
C VAL A 241 7.69 -16.76 24.12
N LEU A 242 8.34 -17.21 23.08
CA LEU A 242 9.69 -17.77 23.11
C LEU A 242 10.66 -16.80 22.46
N GLY A 243 11.68 -16.37 23.15
CA GLY A 243 12.68 -15.46 22.64
C GLY A 243 13.62 -14.93 23.72
N ASP A 244 14.43 -13.98 23.36
CA ASP A 244 15.36 -13.26 24.23
C ASP A 244 14.76 -11.91 24.69
N GLY A 245 15.58 -10.99 25.20
CA GLY A 245 15.16 -9.72 25.79
C GLY A 245 14.27 -8.86 24.90
N ASP A 246 14.42 -8.92 23.57
CA ASP A 246 13.58 -8.16 22.64
C ASP A 246 12.12 -8.67 22.62
N CYS A 247 11.88 -9.91 23.07
CA CYS A 247 10.56 -10.51 23.17
C CYS A 247 9.80 -10.16 24.49
N GLU A 248 10.49 -9.58 25.49
CA GLU A 248 9.86 -9.25 26.78
C GLU A 248 8.74 -8.21 26.64
N GLU A 249 8.97 -7.18 25.82
CA GLU A 249 7.93 -6.17 25.57
C GLU A 249 6.73 -6.75 24.83
N ALA A 250 6.97 -7.62 23.85
CA ALA A 250 5.91 -8.33 23.14
C ALA A 250 5.09 -9.22 24.09
N ALA A 251 5.75 -9.99 24.94
CA ALA A 251 5.09 -10.82 25.95
C ALA A 251 4.24 -9.98 26.91
N ARG A 252 4.78 -8.80 27.33
CA ARG A 252 4.04 -7.86 28.18
C ARG A 252 2.80 -7.29 27.50
N VAL A 253 2.91 -6.88 26.23
CA VAL A 253 1.80 -6.34 25.43
C VAL A 253 0.71 -7.39 25.23
N LEU A 254 1.09 -8.64 24.97
CA LEU A 254 0.18 -9.76 24.77
C LEU A 254 -0.38 -10.34 26.08
N GLY A 255 0.14 -9.92 27.24
CA GLY A 255 -0.20 -10.53 28.52
C GLY A 255 0.19 -12.00 28.62
N ALA A 256 1.21 -12.43 27.86
CA ALA A 256 1.64 -13.81 27.74
C ALA A 256 2.94 -14.07 28.54
N PRO A 257 3.11 -15.27 29.14
CA PRO A 257 4.37 -15.59 29.81
C PRO A 257 5.50 -15.82 28.80
N MET A 258 6.69 -15.40 29.19
CA MET A 258 7.93 -15.79 28.49
C MET A 258 8.23 -17.27 28.76
N ALA A 259 8.57 -17.98 27.70
CA ALA A 259 8.98 -19.38 27.75
C ALA A 259 10.50 -19.52 27.72
N ASP A 260 11.05 -20.50 28.44
CA ASP A 260 12.47 -20.80 28.43
C ASP A 260 12.87 -21.50 27.12
N PRO A 261 13.83 -20.93 26.32
CA PRO A 261 14.29 -21.55 25.09
C PRO A 261 14.86 -22.96 25.26
N GLN A 262 15.41 -23.28 26.42
CA GLN A 262 15.92 -24.63 26.71
C GLN A 262 14.82 -25.69 26.74
N LEU A 263 13.58 -25.29 26.93
CA LEU A 263 12.41 -26.15 26.94
C LEU A 263 11.71 -26.29 25.58
N LEU A 264 12.32 -25.78 24.49
CA LEU A 264 11.72 -25.75 23.15
C LEU A 264 11.03 -27.06 22.77
N SER A 265 11.68 -28.21 22.93
CA SER A 265 11.10 -29.51 22.57
C SER A 265 9.81 -29.81 23.34
N ALA A 266 9.77 -29.48 24.63
CA ALA A 266 8.58 -29.69 25.47
C ALA A 266 7.47 -28.68 25.09
N LEU A 267 7.82 -27.44 24.84
CA LEU A 267 6.91 -26.39 24.39
C LEU A 267 6.25 -26.76 23.05
N LEU A 268 7.02 -27.28 22.09
CA LEU A 268 6.51 -27.74 20.80
C LEU A 268 5.59 -28.96 20.93
N VAL A 269 5.82 -29.86 21.89
CA VAL A 269 4.92 -30.99 22.16
C VAL A 269 3.56 -30.47 22.66
N ASP A 270 3.54 -29.39 23.40
CA ASP A 270 2.33 -28.81 24.00
C ASP A 270 1.61 -27.82 23.08
N ALA A 271 2.35 -27.08 22.28
CA ALA A 271 1.82 -26.09 21.33
C ALA A 271 1.02 -26.75 20.19
N ASP A 272 -0.18 -26.24 19.95
CA ASP A 272 -1.00 -26.64 18.79
C ASP A 272 -0.74 -25.74 17.59
N ILE A 273 -0.39 -24.48 17.84
CA ILE A 273 -0.07 -23.45 16.83
C ILE A 273 1.30 -22.86 17.17
N VAL A 274 2.19 -22.76 16.19
CA VAL A 274 3.50 -22.14 16.33
C VAL A 274 3.64 -21.03 15.30
N LEU A 275 3.96 -19.83 15.77
CA LEU A 275 4.24 -18.65 14.97
C LEU A 275 5.75 -18.38 15.06
N ALA A 276 6.49 -18.45 13.95
CA ALA A 276 7.93 -18.26 13.93
C ALA A 276 8.29 -17.09 12.99
N GLU A 277 8.78 -15.96 13.52
CA GLU A 277 9.16 -14.78 12.73
C GLU A 277 10.66 -14.49 12.77
N SER A 278 11.31 -14.79 13.87
CA SER A 278 12.75 -14.64 13.98
C SER A 278 13.42 -15.86 14.59
N ALA A 279 14.69 -16.06 14.25
CA ALA A 279 15.48 -17.11 14.85
C ALA A 279 15.69 -16.78 16.34
N VAL A 280 15.31 -17.69 17.21
CA VAL A 280 15.66 -17.63 18.64
C VAL A 280 16.95 -18.40 18.82
N GLU A 281 17.93 -17.83 19.51
CA GLU A 281 19.27 -18.39 19.65
C GLU A 281 19.20 -19.85 20.18
N GLY A 282 19.89 -20.76 19.48
CA GLY A 282 19.87 -22.19 19.81
C GLY A 282 18.61 -22.94 19.37
N THR A 283 17.65 -22.29 18.69
CA THR A 283 16.40 -22.92 18.23
C THR A 283 16.40 -23.07 16.72
N SER A 284 16.23 -24.31 16.25
CA SER A 284 16.02 -24.63 14.83
C SER A 284 14.81 -25.56 14.72
N LEU A 285 13.81 -25.13 13.96
CA LEU A 285 12.62 -25.96 13.69
C LEU A 285 12.89 -26.88 12.49
N ASP A 286 13.94 -27.70 12.62
CA ASP A 286 14.32 -28.65 11.59
C ASP A 286 13.45 -29.93 11.61
N ARG A 287 13.54 -30.70 10.52
CA ARG A 287 12.78 -31.94 10.36
C ARG A 287 13.12 -32.97 11.43
N ARG A 288 14.35 -33.00 11.95
CA ARG A 288 14.79 -33.97 12.97
C ARG A 288 14.10 -33.69 14.30
N LEU A 289 14.12 -32.47 14.77
CA LEU A 289 13.41 -32.01 15.97
C LEU A 289 11.90 -32.30 15.83
N MET A 290 11.31 -31.84 14.75
CA MET A 290 9.86 -31.94 14.51
C MET A 290 9.38 -33.39 14.40
N LYS A 291 10.17 -34.29 13.84
CA LYS A 291 9.85 -35.75 13.83
C LYS A 291 9.76 -36.32 15.25
N GLY A 292 10.61 -35.85 16.17
CA GLY A 292 10.56 -36.20 17.58
C GLY A 292 9.29 -35.67 18.25
N VAL A 293 8.98 -34.39 18.02
CA VAL A 293 7.78 -33.72 18.55
C VAL A 293 6.51 -34.41 18.09
N VAL A 294 6.34 -34.61 16.77
CA VAL A 294 5.13 -35.30 16.21
C VAL A 294 4.90 -36.66 16.81
N ARG A 295 5.96 -37.44 17.02
CA ARG A 295 5.84 -38.77 17.70
C ARG A 295 5.28 -38.63 19.12
N LEU A 296 5.79 -37.64 19.89
CA LEU A 296 5.32 -37.40 21.27
C LEU A 296 3.90 -36.84 21.31
N ARG A 297 3.51 -36.11 20.27
CA ARG A 297 2.12 -35.59 20.13
C ARG A 297 1.09 -36.64 19.81
N ARG A 298 1.49 -37.85 19.43
CA ARG A 298 0.59 -39.01 19.20
C ARG A 298 -0.54 -38.72 18.21
N GLY A 299 -0.24 -38.08 17.10
CA GLY A 299 -1.20 -37.73 16.03
C GLY A 299 -2.06 -36.49 16.30
N ARG A 300 -1.80 -35.73 17.37
CA ARG A 300 -2.44 -34.42 17.53
C ARG A 300 -1.94 -33.47 16.41
N PRO A 301 -2.82 -32.79 15.67
CA PRO A 301 -2.40 -31.87 14.61
C PRO A 301 -1.63 -30.68 15.17
N MET A 302 -0.80 -30.08 14.31
CA MET A 302 -0.04 -28.87 14.61
C MET A 302 -0.07 -27.94 13.40
N LEU A 303 -0.35 -26.66 13.64
CA LEU A 303 -0.26 -25.60 12.66
C LEU A 303 1.04 -24.83 12.89
N LEU A 304 1.85 -24.70 11.86
CA LEU A 304 3.08 -23.91 11.85
C LEU A 304 2.91 -22.76 10.88
N VAL A 305 3.19 -21.55 11.33
CA VAL A 305 3.24 -20.35 10.48
C VAL A 305 4.68 -19.85 10.50
N ASP A 306 5.37 -19.97 9.36
CA ASP A 306 6.66 -19.32 9.13
C ASP A 306 6.39 -17.88 8.73
N ALA A 307 6.49 -17.00 9.70
CA ALA A 307 6.22 -15.57 9.58
C ALA A 307 7.47 -14.77 9.14
N SER A 308 8.61 -15.44 8.88
CA SER A 308 9.79 -14.78 8.34
C SER A 308 9.58 -14.30 6.91
N ALA A 309 10.32 -13.27 6.52
CA ALA A 309 10.16 -12.62 5.22
C ALA A 309 10.44 -13.57 4.03
N ASP A 310 11.36 -14.53 4.23
CA ASP A 310 11.80 -15.49 3.20
C ASP A 310 11.25 -16.92 3.41
N GLY A 311 10.48 -17.16 4.49
CA GLY A 311 9.90 -18.46 4.79
C GLY A 311 10.94 -19.54 5.08
N SER A 312 12.09 -19.18 5.66
CA SER A 312 13.23 -20.07 5.85
C SER A 312 13.48 -20.52 7.29
N LEU A 313 12.73 -20.03 8.27
CA LEU A 313 12.92 -20.38 9.67
C LEU A 313 12.49 -21.81 10.00
N ILE A 314 11.50 -22.31 9.28
CA ILE A 314 11.02 -23.68 9.44
C ILE A 314 11.43 -24.50 8.22
N ASP A 315 12.15 -25.60 8.44
CA ASP A 315 12.50 -26.52 7.34
C ASP A 315 11.23 -27.00 6.63
N HIS A 316 11.05 -26.64 5.35
CA HIS A 316 9.86 -26.97 4.56
C HIS A 316 9.57 -28.49 4.50
N ARG A 317 10.59 -29.34 4.70
CA ARG A 317 10.41 -30.80 4.81
C ARG A 317 9.60 -31.23 6.01
N VAL A 318 9.36 -30.33 6.96
CA VAL A 318 8.47 -30.54 8.11
C VAL A 318 7.03 -30.75 7.67
N ALA A 319 6.60 -30.10 6.59
CA ALA A 319 5.26 -30.26 5.99
C ALA A 319 4.96 -31.71 5.52
N SER A 320 6.00 -32.55 5.33
CA SER A 320 5.82 -33.97 5.01
C SER A 320 5.50 -34.87 6.23
N LEU A 321 5.48 -34.34 7.44
CA LEU A 321 5.16 -35.07 8.66
C LEU A 321 3.63 -35.14 8.86
N ASP A 322 3.13 -36.30 9.26
CA ASP A 322 1.71 -36.51 9.48
C ASP A 322 1.15 -35.58 10.56
N GLY A 323 0.06 -34.90 10.26
CA GLY A 323 -0.61 -33.97 11.16
C GLY A 323 0.08 -32.60 11.30
N VAL A 324 1.07 -32.29 10.48
CA VAL A 324 1.72 -30.97 10.45
C VAL A 324 1.22 -30.18 9.26
N PHE A 325 0.74 -28.97 9.53
CA PHE A 325 0.30 -27.98 8.55
C PHE A 325 1.24 -26.79 8.60
N LEU A 326 2.06 -26.61 7.58
CA LEU A 326 3.03 -25.51 7.48
C LEU A 326 2.55 -24.52 6.43
N TYR A 327 2.51 -23.24 6.81
CA TYR A 327 2.23 -22.12 5.92
C TYR A 327 3.29 -21.04 6.09
N THR A 328 3.71 -20.46 4.97
CA THR A 328 4.56 -19.26 4.92
C THR A 328 3.70 -18.00 4.77
N VAL A 329 4.30 -16.81 4.90
CA VAL A 329 3.61 -15.53 4.59
C VAL A 329 3.11 -15.53 3.15
N ALA A 330 3.87 -16.10 2.21
CA ALA A 330 3.47 -16.19 0.80
C ALA A 330 2.23 -17.09 0.60
N ASP A 331 2.14 -18.21 1.33
CA ASP A 331 0.96 -19.08 1.30
C ASP A 331 -0.27 -18.38 1.88
N LEU A 332 -0.12 -17.69 3.01
CA LEU A 332 -1.19 -16.88 3.61
C LEU A 332 -1.66 -15.81 2.62
N ALA A 333 -0.74 -15.10 1.98
CA ALA A 333 -1.06 -14.07 1.00
C ALA A 333 -1.79 -14.63 -0.24
N ALA A 334 -1.41 -15.81 -0.71
CA ALA A 334 -2.10 -16.48 -1.80
C ALA A 334 -3.55 -16.83 -1.44
N ILE A 335 -3.78 -17.35 -0.22
CA ILE A 335 -5.11 -17.69 0.28
C ILE A 335 -5.95 -16.44 0.54
N THR A 336 -5.34 -15.40 1.13
CA THR A 336 -6.02 -14.14 1.47
C THR A 336 -6.56 -13.43 0.23
N ARG A 337 -5.85 -13.50 -0.89
CA ARG A 337 -6.21 -12.80 -2.14
C ARG A 337 -7.63 -13.11 -2.60
N ASP A 338 -8.09 -14.34 -2.40
CA ASP A 338 -9.41 -14.81 -2.80
C ASP A 338 -10.44 -14.75 -1.66
N ALA A 339 -10.04 -14.27 -0.48
CA ALA A 339 -10.87 -14.27 0.71
C ALA A 339 -11.80 -13.05 0.77
N PRO A 340 -13.06 -13.21 1.22
CA PRO A 340 -14.00 -12.08 1.34
C PRO A 340 -13.53 -10.98 2.30
N TRP A 341 -12.79 -11.34 3.35
CA TRP A 341 -12.29 -10.41 4.36
C TRP A 341 -11.06 -9.59 3.95
N ALA A 342 -10.42 -9.92 2.81
CA ALA A 342 -9.27 -9.17 2.31
C ALA A 342 -9.56 -7.68 2.00
N ARG A 343 -10.83 -7.34 1.85
CA ARG A 343 -11.29 -5.99 1.49
C ARG A 343 -12.00 -5.25 2.63
N LEU A 344 -12.13 -5.88 3.81
CA LEU A 344 -12.82 -5.27 4.93
C LEU A 344 -11.95 -4.18 5.58
N GLY A 345 -12.50 -2.98 5.71
CA GLY A 345 -11.89 -1.87 6.47
C GLY A 345 -10.96 -0.94 5.70
N THR A 346 -10.59 -1.23 4.45
CA THR A 346 -9.71 -0.35 3.66
C THR A 346 -10.42 0.91 3.18
N ASP A 347 -11.67 0.82 2.76
CA ASP A 347 -12.41 1.97 2.22
C ASP A 347 -12.72 3.00 3.32
N ASP A 348 -13.17 2.57 4.51
CA ASP A 348 -13.41 3.46 5.66
C ASP A 348 -12.13 4.16 6.17
N ALA A 349 -10.97 3.48 6.10
CA ALA A 349 -9.69 4.07 6.47
C ALA A 349 -9.26 5.14 5.46
N ARG A 350 -9.43 4.87 4.18
CA ARG A 350 -9.12 5.82 3.09
C ARG A 350 -10.02 7.05 3.14
N GLU A 351 -11.32 6.89 3.39
CA GLU A 351 -12.25 8.01 3.57
C GLU A 351 -11.86 8.91 4.76
N ARG A 352 -11.45 8.32 5.88
CA ARG A 352 -10.95 9.09 7.03
C ARG A 352 -9.67 9.85 6.70
N LEU A 353 -8.68 9.20 6.10
CA LEU A 353 -7.42 9.83 5.71
C LEU A 353 -7.65 10.97 4.71
N PHE A 354 -8.55 10.79 3.75
CA PHE A 354 -8.97 11.84 2.82
C PHE A 354 -9.56 13.05 3.56
N ALA A 355 -10.55 12.83 4.43
CA ALA A 355 -11.21 13.91 5.16
C ALA A 355 -10.22 14.68 6.05
N ASP A 356 -9.30 13.99 6.72
CA ASP A 356 -8.27 14.60 7.56
C ASP A 356 -7.25 15.40 6.74
N ALA A 357 -6.83 14.90 5.58
CA ALA A 357 -5.91 15.60 4.69
C ALA A 357 -6.52 16.90 4.15
N VAL A 358 -7.76 16.87 3.68
CA VAL A 358 -8.48 18.05 3.20
C VAL A 358 -8.61 19.09 4.32
N ARG A 359 -9.03 18.67 5.52
CA ARG A 359 -9.18 19.55 6.69
C ARG A 359 -7.86 20.21 7.08
N THR A 360 -6.79 19.41 7.13
CA THR A 360 -5.45 19.91 7.50
C THR A 360 -4.94 20.91 6.47
N PHE A 361 -5.11 20.63 5.19
CA PHE A 361 -4.70 21.54 4.11
C PHE A 361 -5.50 22.85 4.15
N ALA A 362 -6.81 22.80 4.39
CA ALA A 362 -7.65 23.98 4.51
C ALA A 362 -7.18 24.92 5.65
N LEU A 363 -6.79 24.35 6.80
CA LEU A 363 -6.26 25.12 7.93
C LEU A 363 -4.90 25.78 7.67
N GLN A 364 -4.12 25.25 6.73
CA GLN A 364 -2.80 25.78 6.36
C GLN A 364 -2.87 26.87 5.26
N THR A 365 -4.00 26.95 4.56
CA THR A 365 -4.18 27.85 3.40
C THR A 365 -5.17 28.97 3.64
N GLY A 366 -5.97 28.92 4.70
CA GLY A 366 -6.88 30.01 5.17
C GLY A 366 -6.19 30.90 6.15
#